data_0fd03cca3f3bde666fd082844b96e58b
#
_entry.id   0fd03cca3f3bde666fd082844b96e58b
#
_cell.length_a   1.000
_cell.length_b   1.000
_cell.length_c   1.000
_cell.angle_alpha   90.00
_cell.angle_beta   90.00
_cell.angle_gamma   90.00
#
_symmetry.space_group_name_H-M   'P 1'
#
loop_
_entity.id
_entity.type
_entity.pdbx_description
1 polymer ?
#
loop_
_entity_poly.entity_id
_entity_poly.type
_entity_poly.pdbx_seq_one_letter_code
_entity_poly.pdbx_strand_id
1 'polypeptide(L)'
;DAATGWAMYHRLAPFLAAPHLRTQPARDYRLPAPPSDTAIPEMNVPKLLKTYLAVGARICSEPAWDRSFRTIDFLTLQDMNELTPAARGRFLCRP
;
A
#
# COMPACT_ATOMS: atom_id res chain seq x y z
N ASP A 1 8.41 0.72 12.53
CA ASP A 1 7.85 1.73 13.42
C ASP A 1 6.92 2.68 12.67
N ALA A 2 6.29 3.59 13.39
CA ALA A 2 5.32 4.51 12.79
C ALA A 2 5.95 5.39 11.71
N ALA A 3 7.14 5.93 11.96
CA ALA A 3 7.82 6.78 10.99
C ALA A 3 8.11 6.02 9.70
N THR A 4 8.52 4.77 9.80
CA THR A 4 8.77 3.91 8.65
C THR A 4 7.50 3.67 7.85
N GLY A 5 6.38 3.35 8.51
CA GLY A 5 5.11 3.13 7.84
C GLY A 5 4.62 4.36 7.09
N TRP A 6 4.70 5.52 7.70
CA TRP A 6 4.28 6.77 7.07
C TRP A 6 5.22 7.21 5.96
N ALA A 7 6.53 6.96 6.11
CA ALA A 7 7.48 7.23 5.03
C ALA A 7 7.17 6.38 3.80
N MET A 8 6.85 5.11 4.01
CA MET A 8 6.45 4.22 2.92
C MET A 8 5.17 4.71 2.24
N TYR A 9 4.18 5.12 3.04
CA TYR A 9 2.93 5.66 2.51
C TYR A 9 3.16 6.88 1.62
N HIS A 10 3.99 7.82 2.06
CA HIS A 10 4.33 8.99 1.25
C HIS A 10 5.06 8.62 -0.04
N ARG A 11 5.93 7.63 0.04
CA ARG A 11 6.63 7.15 -1.16
C ARG A 11 5.70 6.50 -2.17
N LEU A 12 4.60 5.92 -1.68
CA LEU A 12 3.60 5.27 -2.51
C LEU A 12 2.51 6.24 -3.01
N ALA A 13 2.65 7.54 -2.74
CA ALA A 13 1.65 8.52 -3.15
C ALA A 13 1.22 8.43 -4.62
N PRO A 14 2.13 8.18 -5.60
CA PRO A 14 1.70 8.04 -6.99
C PRO A 14 0.78 6.85 -7.25
N PHE A 15 0.71 5.92 -6.33
CA PHE A 15 -0.09 4.70 -6.47
C PHE A 15 -1.34 4.70 -5.61
N LEU A 16 -1.72 5.84 -5.04
CA LEU A 16 -2.93 5.94 -4.25
C LEU A 16 -4.17 5.79 -5.12
N ALA A 17 -5.15 5.07 -4.60
CA ALA A 17 -6.46 4.98 -5.24
C ALA A 17 -7.16 6.33 -5.22
N ALA A 18 -8.18 6.49 -6.06
CA ALA A 18 -9.01 7.69 -6.04
C ALA A 18 -9.58 7.92 -4.63
N PRO A 19 -9.78 9.19 -4.19
CA PRO A 19 -10.17 9.47 -2.81
C PRO A 19 -11.41 8.72 -2.33
N HIS A 20 -12.39 8.52 -3.18
CA HIS A 20 -13.62 7.82 -2.79
C HIS A 20 -13.43 6.30 -2.59
N LEU A 21 -12.28 5.77 -3.00
CA LEU A 21 -11.94 4.35 -2.81
C LEU A 21 -10.99 4.13 -1.64
N ARG A 22 -10.58 5.21 -0.96
CA ARG A 22 -9.67 5.11 0.17
C ARG A 22 -10.41 4.86 1.47
N THR A 23 -9.76 4.16 2.37
CA THR A 23 -10.28 3.88 3.71
C THR A 23 -9.18 4.07 4.73
N GLN A 24 -9.52 3.90 5.99
CA GLN A 24 -8.54 3.95 7.08
C GLN A 24 -8.50 2.61 7.78
N PRO A 25 -7.34 2.23 8.35
CA PRO A 25 -7.27 1.04 9.18
C PRO A 25 -8.24 1.15 10.37
N ALA A 26 -8.70 0.02 10.87
CA ALA A 26 -9.46 -0.02 12.09
C ALA A 26 -8.67 0.65 13.23
N ARG A 27 -9.38 1.22 14.19
CA ARG A 27 -8.79 2.06 15.23
C ARG A 27 -7.57 1.44 15.91
N ASP A 28 -7.65 0.16 16.24
CA ASP A 28 -6.58 -0.54 16.96
C ASP A 28 -5.35 -0.83 16.08
N TYR A 29 -5.47 -0.67 14.77
CA TYR A 29 -4.40 -0.95 13.83
C TYR A 29 -3.81 0.31 13.22
N ARG A 30 -4.27 1.49 13.62
CA ARG A 30 -3.75 2.74 13.08
C ARG A 30 -2.37 3.04 13.62
N LEU A 31 -1.48 3.48 12.73
CA LEU A 31 -0.21 4.04 13.14
C LEU A 31 -0.37 5.53 13.43
N PRO A 32 0.13 6.02 14.57
CA PRO A 32 0.11 7.47 14.81
C PRO A 32 0.99 8.17 13.78
N ALA A 33 0.51 9.31 13.27
CA ALA A 33 1.31 10.12 12.38
C ALA A 33 2.53 10.67 13.12
N PRO A 34 3.74 10.64 12.49
CA PRO A 34 4.92 11.22 13.12
C PRO A 34 4.79 12.74 13.20
N PRO A 35 5.50 13.40 14.13
CA PRO A 35 5.57 14.86 14.14
C PRO A 35 6.03 15.40 12.78
N SER A 36 5.55 16.59 12.41
CA SER A 36 5.83 17.17 11.09
C SER A 36 7.32 17.45 10.83
N ASP A 37 8.11 17.57 11.88
CA ASP A 37 9.55 17.81 11.79
C ASP A 37 10.38 16.52 11.82
N THR A 38 9.73 15.36 11.88
CA THR A 38 10.43 14.07 11.89
C THR A 38 11.06 13.83 10.53
N ALA A 39 12.35 13.48 10.53
CA ALA A 39 13.05 13.11 9.30
C ALA A 39 12.42 11.85 8.70
N ILE A 40 12.24 11.86 7.38
CA ILE A 40 11.70 10.71 6.66
C ILE A 40 12.83 9.72 6.44
N PRO A 41 12.76 8.50 7.00
CA PRO A 41 13.82 7.51 6.80
C PRO A 41 13.85 7.03 5.35
N GLU A 42 15.04 6.74 4.86
CA GLU A 42 15.18 6.05 3.59
C GLU A 42 14.73 4.61 3.74
N MET A 43 13.98 4.14 2.76
CA MET A 43 13.51 2.77 2.78
C MET A 43 13.15 2.32 1.38
N ASN A 44 13.20 1.02 1.20
CA ASN A 44 12.77 0.39 -0.04
C ASN A 44 11.36 -0.18 0.14
N VAL A 45 10.54 0.02 -0.90
CA VAL A 45 9.22 -0.62 -0.95
C VAL A 45 9.44 -2.13 -1.09
N PRO A 46 8.73 -2.97 -0.30
CA PRO A 46 8.86 -4.41 -0.42
C PRO A 46 8.61 -4.90 -1.85
N LYS A 47 9.39 -5.89 -2.24
CA LYS A 47 9.36 -6.41 -3.61
C LYS A 47 7.97 -6.91 -4.03
N LEU A 48 7.29 -7.62 -3.12
CA LEU A 48 5.95 -8.14 -3.42
C LEU A 48 4.96 -7.00 -3.69
N LEU A 49 5.03 -5.93 -2.90
CA LEU A 49 4.18 -4.76 -3.10
C LEU A 49 4.49 -4.09 -4.43
N LYS A 50 5.77 -3.94 -4.79
CA LYS A 50 6.15 -3.41 -6.11
C LYS A 50 5.54 -4.22 -7.23
N THR A 51 5.51 -5.54 -7.08
CA THR A 51 4.93 -6.43 -8.09
C THR A 51 3.43 -6.16 -8.26
N TYR A 52 2.69 -6.03 -7.17
CA TYR A 52 1.27 -5.70 -7.25
C TYR A 52 1.02 -4.35 -7.90
N LEU A 53 1.80 -3.34 -7.54
CA LEU A 53 1.65 -2.00 -8.12
C LEU A 53 1.97 -2.00 -9.61
N ALA A 54 2.94 -2.80 -10.02
CA ALA A 54 3.32 -2.91 -11.43
C ALA A 54 2.21 -3.50 -12.30
N VAL A 55 1.33 -4.33 -11.72
CA VAL A 55 0.21 -4.91 -12.45
C VAL A 55 -1.10 -4.12 -12.29
N GLY A 56 -1.03 -2.95 -11.66
CA GLY A 56 -2.17 -2.04 -11.61
C GLY A 56 -2.85 -1.90 -10.27
N ALA A 57 -2.37 -2.56 -9.22
CA ALA A 57 -2.92 -2.38 -7.88
C ALA A 57 -2.71 -0.94 -7.39
N ARG A 58 -3.61 -0.48 -6.54
CA ARG A 58 -3.52 0.86 -5.93
C ARG A 58 -3.63 0.75 -4.42
N ILE A 59 -2.96 1.67 -3.74
CA ILE A 59 -3.01 1.76 -2.28
C ILE A 59 -4.28 2.50 -1.89
N CYS A 60 -5.11 1.89 -1.06
CA CYS A 60 -6.37 2.52 -0.65
C CYS A 60 -6.49 2.69 0.86
N SER A 61 -5.41 2.53 1.62
CA SER A 61 -5.42 2.81 3.05
C SER A 61 -4.12 3.45 3.51
N GLU A 62 -4.22 4.20 4.60
CA GLU A 62 -3.05 4.59 5.38
C GLU A 62 -2.39 3.34 5.97
N PRO A 63 -1.11 3.44 6.42
CA PRO A 63 -0.44 2.26 6.94
C PRO A 63 -1.12 1.74 8.21
N ALA A 64 -1.25 0.43 8.31
CA ALA A 64 -1.78 -0.26 9.47
C ALA A 64 -0.67 -1.04 10.17
N TRP A 65 -0.77 -1.16 11.48
CA TRP A 65 0.18 -1.94 12.27
C TRP A 65 -0.46 -3.25 12.72
N ASP A 66 0.09 -4.35 12.26
CA ASP A 66 -0.31 -5.68 12.71
C ASP A 66 0.61 -6.12 13.85
N ARG A 67 0.09 -6.09 15.06
CA ARG A 67 0.88 -6.42 16.26
C ARG A 67 1.25 -7.89 16.33
N SER A 68 0.41 -8.75 15.81
CA SER A 68 0.66 -10.20 15.84
C SER A 68 1.83 -10.60 14.96
N PHE A 69 1.90 -10.02 13.77
CA PHE A 69 2.96 -10.30 12.80
C PHE A 69 4.07 -9.26 12.80
N ARG A 70 3.89 -8.17 13.55
CA ARG A 70 4.84 -7.03 13.60
C ARG A 70 5.13 -6.47 12.22
N THR A 71 4.08 -6.34 11.41
CA THR A 71 4.18 -5.85 10.04
C THR A 71 3.40 -4.56 9.85
N ILE A 72 3.83 -3.79 8.86
CA ILE A 72 3.10 -2.63 8.37
C ILE A 72 2.35 -3.09 7.13
N ASP A 73 1.03 -2.97 7.18
CA ASP A 73 0.16 -3.46 6.12
C ASP A 73 -0.53 -2.29 5.42
N PHE A 74 -0.76 -2.46 4.12
CA PHE A 74 -1.56 -1.54 3.32
C PHE A 74 -2.69 -2.31 2.66
N LEU A 75 -3.88 -1.76 2.70
CA LEU A 75 -4.97 -2.30 1.90
C LEU A 75 -4.75 -1.90 0.45
N THR A 76 -4.77 -2.87 -0.44
CA THR A 76 -4.61 -2.63 -1.87
C THR A 76 -5.88 -3.01 -2.62
N LEU A 77 -6.15 -2.28 -3.70
CA LEU A 77 -7.31 -2.51 -4.55
C LEU A 77 -6.82 -2.77 -5.96
N GLN A 78 -7.32 -3.85 -6.57
CA GLN A 78 -7.05 -4.18 -7.95
C GLN A 78 -8.34 -4.12 -8.76
N ASP A 79 -8.41 -3.19 -9.70
CA ASP A 79 -9.49 -3.18 -10.68
C ASP A 79 -9.10 -4.14 -11.80
N MET A 80 -9.88 -5.18 -11.99
CA MET A 80 -9.59 -6.20 -12.99
C MET A 80 -9.63 -5.64 -14.42
N ASN A 81 -10.32 -4.52 -14.63
CA ASN A 81 -10.37 -3.85 -15.93
C ASN A 81 -9.11 -3.02 -16.20
N GLU A 82 -8.33 -2.72 -15.18
CA GLU A 82 -7.10 -1.93 -15.27
C GLU A 82 -5.83 -2.77 -15.22
N LEU A 83 -5.97 -4.09 -15.26
CA LEU A 83 -4.80 -4.96 -15.33
C LEU A 83 -4.01 -4.69 -16.60
N THR A 84 -2.67 -4.71 -16.47
CA THR A 84 -1.81 -4.65 -17.64
C THR A 84 -2.07 -5.86 -18.55
N PRO A 85 -1.79 -5.77 -19.86
CA PRO A 85 -1.99 -6.92 -20.75
C PRO A 85 -1.25 -8.17 -20.29
N ALA A 86 -0.03 -8.03 -19.78
CA ALA A 86 0.74 -9.16 -19.28
C ALA A 86 0.08 -9.79 -18.04
N ALA A 87 -0.37 -8.95 -17.09
CA ALA A 87 -1.04 -9.43 -15.90
C ALA A 87 -2.39 -10.07 -16.20
N ARG A 88 -3.13 -9.49 -17.15
CA ARG A 88 -4.41 -10.03 -17.60
C ARG A 88 -4.25 -11.44 -18.18
N GLY A 89 -3.26 -11.64 -19.01
CA GLY A 89 -2.95 -12.97 -19.54
C GLY A 89 -2.55 -13.96 -18.44
N ARG A 90 -1.78 -13.48 -17.44
CA ARG A 90 -1.29 -14.31 -16.37
C ARG A 90 -2.37 -14.74 -15.37
N PHE A 91 -3.29 -13.83 -15.02
CA PHE A 91 -4.25 -14.06 -13.96
C PHE A 91 -5.66 -14.38 -14.43
N LEU A 92 -6.03 -14.00 -15.65
CA LEU A 92 -7.40 -14.16 -16.16
C LEU A 92 -7.57 -15.23 -17.21
N CYS A 93 -6.49 -15.60 -17.91
CA CYS A 93 -6.53 -16.59 -18.99
C CYS A 93 -6.09 -17.96 -18.51
N ARG A 94 -6.61 -18.41 -17.38
CA ARG A 94 -6.31 -19.72 -16.87
C ARG A 94 -7.23 -20.77 -17.50
N PRO A 95 -6.67 -21.93 -17.82
CA PRO A 95 -7.51 -23.06 -18.22
C PRO A 95 -8.40 -23.53 -17.07
#